data_3ccf85ded12afeb89c35001352c8a9b0
#
_entry.id   3ccf85ded12afeb89c35001352c8a9b0
#
_cell.length_a   1.000
_cell.length_b   1.000
_cell.length_c   1.000
_cell.angle_alpha   90.00
_cell.angle_beta   90.00
_cell.angle_gamma   90.00
#
_symmetry.space_group_name_H-M   'P 1'
#
loop_
_entity.id
_entity.type
_entity.pdbx_description
1 polymer ?
#
loop_
_entity_poly.entity_id
_entity_poly.type
_entity_poly.pdbx_seq_one_letter_code
_entity_poly.pdbx_strand_id
1 'polypeptide(L)'
;MTDGHDVVNPEGLPHPSGFNHAVVSAGGRTVWLAGQTALDHHGVLVGGGDVVVQFDQALRNLLTVLGAAGGHPEHLVSMTVYIVDLDDYRAHAGEIGQVWRRLVGTDYPAMAAIGVARLWDADALVEVQGIAVLPA
;
A
#
# COMPACT_ATOMS: atom_id res chain seq x y z
N MET A 1 9.75 -15.24 1.85
CA MET A 1 8.68 -15.89 2.61
C MET A 1 8.52 -15.22 3.95
N THR A 2 7.38 -14.73 4.29
CA THR A 2 7.11 -14.10 5.57
C THR A 2 5.83 -14.67 6.16
N ASP A 3 5.88 -15.09 7.42
CA ASP A 3 4.73 -15.49 8.23
C ASP A 3 3.68 -16.35 7.52
N GLY A 4 4.11 -17.37 6.80
CA GLY A 4 3.22 -18.30 6.09
C GLY A 4 2.79 -17.83 4.71
N HIS A 5 3.32 -16.73 4.20
CA HIS A 5 3.04 -16.28 2.85
C HIS A 5 4.10 -16.76 1.88
N ASP A 6 3.67 -17.27 0.74
CA ASP A 6 4.54 -17.61 -0.38
C ASP A 6 4.29 -16.61 -1.51
N VAL A 7 5.37 -16.15 -2.13
CA VAL A 7 5.25 -15.32 -3.33
C VAL A 7 5.38 -16.17 -4.57
N VAL A 8 4.62 -15.83 -5.61
CA VAL A 8 4.63 -16.55 -6.89
C VAL A 8 4.87 -15.56 -8.01
N ASN A 9 6.00 -15.73 -8.69
CA ASN A 9 6.39 -14.87 -9.80
C ASN A 9 6.82 -15.77 -10.98
N PRO A 10 5.90 -16.14 -11.89
CA PRO A 10 6.20 -17.06 -12.98
C PRO A 10 7.25 -16.51 -13.93
N GLU A 11 8.09 -17.41 -14.46
CA GLU A 11 9.13 -17.04 -15.44
C GLU A 11 8.55 -16.44 -16.73
N GLY A 12 7.33 -16.82 -17.10
CA GLY A 12 6.67 -16.32 -18.31
C GLY A 12 6.23 -14.87 -18.26
N LEU A 13 6.35 -14.20 -17.10
CA LEU A 13 5.96 -12.82 -16.91
C LEU A 13 7.19 -11.96 -16.63
N PRO A 14 7.10 -10.64 -16.89
CA PRO A 14 8.19 -9.73 -16.53
C PRO A 14 8.51 -9.82 -15.04
N HIS A 15 9.80 -9.70 -14.71
CA HIS A 15 10.22 -9.68 -13.32
C HIS A 15 9.56 -8.51 -12.59
N PRO A 16 8.88 -8.74 -11.44
CA PRO A 16 8.17 -7.65 -10.75
C PRO A 16 9.16 -6.70 -10.07
N SER A 17 8.80 -5.42 -10.06
CA SER A 17 9.52 -4.38 -9.34
C SER A 17 8.53 -3.60 -8.48
N GLY A 18 8.72 -3.65 -7.17
CA GLY A 18 7.86 -2.97 -6.21
C GLY A 18 6.52 -3.67 -5.94
N PHE A 19 6.39 -4.92 -6.36
CA PHE A 19 5.21 -5.75 -6.11
C PHE A 19 5.56 -7.21 -6.35
N ASN A 20 4.65 -8.12 -5.99
CA ASN A 20 4.70 -9.53 -6.40
C ASN A 20 3.48 -9.83 -7.26
N HIS A 21 3.63 -10.76 -8.21
CA HIS A 21 2.51 -11.16 -9.08
C HIS A 21 1.42 -11.87 -8.30
N ALA A 22 1.79 -12.70 -7.34
CA ALA A 22 0.83 -13.34 -6.45
C ALA A 22 1.45 -13.58 -5.08
N VAL A 23 0.59 -13.59 -4.08
CA VAL A 23 0.92 -14.02 -2.72
C VAL A 23 -0.07 -15.10 -2.32
N VAL A 24 0.44 -16.22 -1.84
CA VAL A 24 -0.36 -17.32 -1.34
C VAL A 24 -0.27 -17.33 0.18
N SER A 25 -1.41 -17.32 0.84
CA SER A 25 -1.48 -17.44 2.30
C SER A 25 -2.37 -18.62 2.67
N ALA A 26 -2.13 -19.23 3.82
CA ALA A 26 -2.91 -20.36 4.31
C ALA A 26 -3.23 -20.15 5.78
N GLY A 27 -4.50 -20.36 6.14
CA GLY A 27 -4.98 -20.20 7.51
C GLY A 27 -4.95 -18.74 7.96
N GLY A 28 -4.94 -18.54 9.27
CA GLY A 28 -4.81 -17.21 9.86
C GLY A 28 -6.09 -16.41 9.89
N ARG A 29 -5.94 -15.15 10.29
CA ARG A 29 -7.03 -14.18 10.39
C ARG A 29 -6.88 -13.12 9.31
N THR A 30 -7.92 -12.91 8.54
CA THR A 30 -7.91 -11.90 7.47
C THR A 30 -8.30 -10.53 8.03
N VAL A 31 -7.49 -9.53 7.70
CA VAL A 31 -7.77 -8.12 8.02
C VAL A 31 -8.09 -7.39 6.74
N TRP A 32 -9.28 -6.84 6.66
CA TRP A 32 -9.77 -6.06 5.52
C TRP A 32 -9.54 -4.59 5.84
N LEU A 33 -8.55 -3.99 5.18
CA LEU A 33 -8.14 -2.62 5.47
C LEU A 33 -8.86 -1.65 4.55
N ALA A 34 -9.59 -0.73 5.14
CA ALA A 34 -10.27 0.31 4.38
C ALA A 34 -9.26 1.22 3.69
N GLY A 35 -9.69 1.87 2.62
CA GLY A 35 -8.88 2.86 1.93
C GLY A 35 -8.50 4.02 2.84
N GLN A 36 -7.24 4.45 2.75
CA GLN A 36 -6.68 5.56 3.51
C GLN A 36 -6.14 6.61 2.58
N THR A 37 -6.54 7.85 2.80
CA THR A 37 -5.91 9.03 2.22
C THR A 37 -4.99 9.67 3.27
N ALA A 38 -4.37 10.79 2.93
CA ALA A 38 -3.35 11.42 3.80
C ALA A 38 -3.97 12.27 4.90
N LEU A 39 -4.96 11.75 5.62
CA LEU A 39 -5.60 12.48 6.71
C LEU A 39 -4.79 12.35 7.99
N ASP A 40 -4.69 13.47 8.74
CA ASP A 40 -4.16 13.42 10.09
C ASP A 40 -5.27 12.99 11.09
N HIS A 41 -4.95 12.95 12.37
CA HIS A 41 -5.90 12.51 13.39
C HIS A 41 -7.06 13.50 13.61
N HIS A 42 -6.99 14.70 13.06
CA HIS A 42 -8.09 15.65 13.05
C HIS A 42 -8.96 15.56 11.80
N GLY A 43 -8.63 14.64 10.88
CA GLY A 43 -9.35 14.52 9.62
C GLY A 43 -8.96 15.58 8.60
N VAL A 44 -7.81 16.20 8.76
CA VAL A 44 -7.30 17.22 7.83
C VAL A 44 -6.28 16.57 6.90
N LEU A 45 -6.45 16.79 5.59
CA LEU A 45 -5.53 16.28 4.58
C LEU A 45 -4.20 17.00 4.68
N VAL A 46 -3.10 16.25 4.80
CA VAL A 46 -1.75 16.81 4.85
C VAL A 46 -1.08 16.70 3.47
N GLY A 47 0.02 17.44 3.30
CA GLY A 47 0.88 17.34 2.12
C GLY A 47 0.52 18.27 0.98
N GLY A 48 -0.60 18.96 1.01
CA GLY A 48 -0.99 19.86 -0.08
C GLY A 48 -0.94 19.16 -1.42
N GLY A 49 -0.22 19.71 -2.41
CA GLY A 49 -0.06 19.12 -3.73
C GLY A 49 1.11 18.13 -3.85
N ASP A 50 1.72 17.70 -2.75
CA ASP A 50 2.88 16.82 -2.77
C ASP A 50 2.44 15.35 -2.65
N VAL A 51 2.52 14.61 -3.74
CA VAL A 51 2.10 13.21 -3.79
C VAL A 51 2.96 12.30 -2.90
N VAL A 52 4.24 12.61 -2.73
CA VAL A 52 5.14 11.81 -1.89
C VAL A 52 4.75 11.96 -0.42
N VAL A 53 4.50 13.18 0.03
CA VAL A 53 4.05 13.45 1.40
C VAL A 53 2.69 12.80 1.66
N GLN A 54 1.78 12.88 0.70
CA GLN A 54 0.47 12.24 0.83
C GLN A 54 0.58 10.71 0.86
N PHE A 55 1.42 10.13 0.02
CA PHE A 55 1.64 8.68 0.04
C PHE A 55 2.19 8.22 1.39
N ASP A 56 3.17 8.94 1.92
CA ASP A 56 3.77 8.65 3.22
C ASP A 56 2.69 8.61 4.30
N GLN A 57 1.87 9.66 4.40
CA GLN A 57 0.83 9.72 5.44
C GLN A 57 -0.26 8.66 5.22
N ALA A 58 -0.70 8.46 3.99
CA ALA A 58 -1.72 7.46 3.68
C ALA A 58 -1.24 6.04 4.06
N LEU A 59 0.00 5.71 3.72
CA LEU A 59 0.59 4.41 4.05
C LEU A 59 0.74 4.26 5.57
N ARG A 60 1.20 5.29 6.27
CA ARG A 60 1.25 5.28 7.74
C ARG A 60 -0.12 5.01 8.35
N ASN A 61 -1.15 5.62 7.80
CA ASN A 61 -2.52 5.41 8.28
C ASN A 61 -2.94 3.94 8.10
N LEU A 62 -2.67 3.36 6.93
CA LEU A 62 -2.97 1.96 6.67
C LEU A 62 -2.24 1.05 7.67
N LEU A 63 -0.95 1.29 7.88
CA LEU A 63 -0.14 0.50 8.80
C LEU A 63 -0.55 0.69 10.26
N THR A 64 -1.04 1.86 10.62
CA THR A 64 -1.60 2.12 11.97
C THR A 64 -2.82 1.25 12.21
N VAL A 65 -3.72 1.14 11.23
CA VAL A 65 -4.90 0.27 11.33
C VAL A 65 -4.48 -1.19 11.43
N LEU A 66 -3.54 -1.60 10.59
CA LEU A 66 -3.02 -2.97 10.61
C LEU A 66 -2.40 -3.31 11.97
N GLY A 67 -1.62 -2.40 12.53
CA GLY A 67 -1.01 -2.57 13.85
C GLY A 67 -2.06 -2.69 14.96
N ALA A 68 -3.12 -1.91 14.88
CA ALA A 68 -4.23 -1.99 15.85
C ALA A 68 -4.97 -3.33 15.78
N ALA A 69 -4.96 -3.97 14.60
CA ALA A 69 -5.51 -5.31 14.41
C ALA A 69 -4.55 -6.44 14.85
N GLY A 70 -3.35 -6.08 15.29
CA GLY A 70 -2.34 -7.04 15.72
C GLY A 70 -1.38 -7.49 14.63
N GLY A 71 -1.39 -6.82 13.48
CA GLY A 71 -0.55 -7.18 12.34
C GLY A 71 0.71 -6.33 12.20
N HIS A 72 1.55 -6.76 11.29
CA HIS A 72 2.79 -6.09 10.91
C HIS A 72 2.81 -5.91 9.38
N PRO A 73 3.64 -5.00 8.85
CA PRO A 73 3.67 -4.75 7.39
C PRO A 73 3.87 -6.02 6.54
N GLU A 74 4.67 -6.96 6.98
CA GLU A 74 4.90 -8.22 6.26
C GLU A 74 3.65 -9.10 6.13
N HIS A 75 2.60 -8.82 6.88
CA HIS A 75 1.34 -9.55 6.76
C HIS A 75 0.46 -9.09 5.60
N LEU A 76 0.80 -7.96 4.97
CA LEU A 76 0.06 -7.49 3.79
C LEU A 76 0.19 -8.47 2.65
N VAL A 77 -0.94 -8.90 2.09
CA VAL A 77 -0.98 -9.86 0.97
C VAL A 77 -1.46 -9.20 -0.32
N SER A 78 -2.26 -8.16 -0.23
CA SER A 78 -2.80 -7.46 -1.40
C SER A 78 -2.96 -5.98 -1.10
N MET A 79 -2.60 -5.14 -2.07
CA MET A 79 -2.83 -3.70 -1.97
C MET A 79 -3.23 -3.12 -3.32
N THR A 80 -4.04 -2.08 -3.27
CA THR A 80 -4.34 -1.23 -4.42
C THR A 80 -4.01 0.20 -4.05
N VAL A 81 -3.32 0.88 -4.96
CA VAL A 81 -3.00 2.31 -4.84
C VAL A 81 -3.80 3.04 -5.91
N TYR A 82 -4.69 3.92 -5.48
CA TYR A 82 -5.51 4.75 -6.36
C TYR A 82 -4.84 6.12 -6.48
N ILE A 83 -4.64 6.60 -7.70
CA ILE A 83 -3.80 7.77 -7.99
C ILE A 83 -4.56 8.72 -8.90
N VAL A 84 -4.65 9.98 -8.50
CA VAL A 84 -5.37 11.00 -9.29
C VAL A 84 -4.51 11.48 -10.46
N ASP A 85 -3.23 11.78 -10.21
CA ASP A 85 -2.28 12.20 -11.25
C ASP A 85 -1.21 11.14 -11.39
N LEU A 86 -1.44 10.20 -12.32
CA LEU A 86 -0.55 9.06 -12.51
C LEU A 86 0.83 9.51 -13.03
N ASP A 87 0.89 10.53 -13.88
CA ASP A 87 2.17 11.02 -14.39
C ASP A 87 3.02 11.61 -13.27
N ASP A 88 2.41 12.38 -12.38
CA ASP A 88 3.10 12.95 -11.23
C ASP A 88 3.60 11.85 -10.29
N TYR A 89 2.77 10.85 -10.00
CA TYR A 89 3.14 9.71 -9.17
C TYR A 89 4.34 8.97 -9.77
N ARG A 90 4.31 8.69 -11.08
CA ARG A 90 5.40 7.99 -11.77
C ARG A 90 6.68 8.82 -11.80
N ALA A 91 6.57 10.12 -11.93
CA ALA A 91 7.73 11.02 -11.88
C ALA A 91 8.43 10.98 -10.51
N HIS A 92 7.71 10.63 -9.46
CA HIS A 92 8.23 10.53 -8.09
C HIS A 92 8.39 9.08 -7.62
N ALA A 93 8.42 8.12 -8.54
CA ALA A 93 8.46 6.69 -8.19
C ALA A 93 9.64 6.31 -7.29
N GLY A 94 10.80 6.94 -7.49
CA GLY A 94 11.98 6.68 -6.65
C GLY A 94 11.75 7.09 -5.19
N GLU A 95 11.20 8.27 -4.98
CA GLU A 95 10.91 8.79 -3.63
C GLU A 95 9.80 7.98 -2.96
N ILE A 96 8.78 7.58 -3.71
CA ILE A 96 7.70 6.73 -3.21
C ILE A 96 8.26 5.37 -2.81
N GLY A 97 9.17 4.81 -3.61
CA GLY A 97 9.86 3.57 -3.26
C GLY A 97 10.68 3.68 -1.98
N GLN A 98 11.29 4.84 -1.73
CA GLN A 98 12.01 5.09 -0.46
C GLN A 98 11.05 5.13 0.73
N VAL A 99 9.88 5.75 0.58
CA VAL A 99 8.83 5.73 1.61
C VAL A 99 8.43 4.30 1.93
N TRP A 100 8.19 3.49 0.90
CA TRP A 100 7.84 2.09 1.08
C TRP A 100 8.90 1.34 1.88
N ARG A 101 10.16 1.44 1.46
CA ARG A 101 11.27 0.74 2.12
C ARG A 101 11.43 1.16 3.58
N ARG A 102 11.20 2.45 3.88
CA ARG A 102 11.31 2.95 5.24
C ARG A 102 10.16 2.44 6.12
N LEU A 103 8.94 2.38 5.61
CA LEU A 103 7.76 2.02 6.40
C LEU A 103 7.45 0.52 6.39
N VAL A 104 7.69 -0.15 5.28
CA VAL A 104 7.36 -1.56 5.09
C VAL A 104 8.59 -2.44 4.99
N GLY A 105 9.60 -2.01 4.26
CA GLY A 105 10.81 -2.79 4.00
C GLY A 105 10.84 -3.33 2.59
N THR A 106 11.33 -4.56 2.44
CA THR A 106 11.53 -5.19 1.12
C THR A 106 10.49 -6.28 0.81
N ASP A 107 9.49 -6.43 1.67
CA ASP A 107 8.36 -7.32 1.40
C ASP A 107 7.30 -6.57 0.62
N TYR A 108 6.83 -7.17 -0.47
CA TYR A 108 5.82 -6.56 -1.32
C TYR A 108 4.61 -7.47 -1.44
N PRO A 109 3.41 -6.92 -1.25
CA PRO A 109 2.18 -7.67 -1.52
C PRO A 109 1.93 -7.80 -3.02
N ALA A 110 0.91 -8.54 -3.39
CA ALA A 110 0.32 -8.42 -4.71
C ALA A 110 -0.30 -7.02 -4.81
N MET A 111 0.08 -6.23 -5.82
CA MET A 111 -0.33 -4.82 -5.89
C MET A 111 -0.78 -4.42 -7.28
N ALA A 112 -1.68 -3.44 -7.30
CA ALA A 112 -2.04 -2.70 -8.51
C ALA A 112 -2.00 -1.20 -8.20
N ALA A 113 -1.57 -0.40 -9.18
CA ALA A 113 -1.64 1.05 -9.14
C ALA A 113 -2.58 1.51 -10.25
N ILE A 114 -3.58 2.29 -9.89
CA ILE A 114 -4.71 2.61 -10.77
C ILE A 114 -4.93 4.12 -10.78
N GLY A 115 -4.96 4.71 -11.98
CA GLY A 115 -5.33 6.10 -12.15
C GLY A 115 -6.85 6.26 -12.01
N VAL A 116 -7.29 7.28 -11.27
CA VAL A 116 -8.70 7.58 -11.05
C VAL A 116 -8.97 9.06 -11.29
N ALA A 117 -10.22 9.39 -11.60
CA ALA A 117 -10.60 10.77 -11.89
C ALA A 117 -10.53 11.66 -10.65
N ARG A 118 -10.93 11.15 -9.50
CA ARG A 118 -10.84 11.83 -8.20
C ARG A 118 -11.08 10.83 -7.10
N LEU A 119 -10.75 11.26 -5.87
CA LEU A 119 -11.01 10.47 -4.67
C LEU A 119 -12.11 11.11 -3.83
N TRP A 120 -12.52 10.44 -2.75
CA TRP A 120 -13.56 10.96 -1.86
C TRP A 120 -13.18 12.34 -1.33
N ASP A 121 -11.93 12.49 -0.83
CA ASP A 121 -11.41 13.79 -0.42
C ASP A 121 -10.93 14.52 -1.68
N ALA A 122 -11.48 15.72 -1.95
CA ALA A 122 -11.27 16.43 -3.21
C ALA A 122 -9.79 16.75 -3.49
N ASP A 123 -9.00 17.01 -2.45
CA ASP A 123 -7.58 17.36 -2.59
C ASP A 123 -6.65 16.14 -2.38
N ALA A 124 -7.20 14.95 -2.20
CA ALA A 124 -6.38 13.75 -2.10
C ALA A 124 -5.80 13.39 -3.46
N LEU A 125 -4.51 13.11 -3.48
CA LEU A 125 -3.78 12.70 -4.68
C LEU A 125 -3.62 11.18 -4.76
N VAL A 126 -3.74 10.50 -3.61
CA VAL A 126 -3.51 9.07 -3.51
C VAL A 126 -4.36 8.49 -2.38
N GLU A 127 -4.83 7.26 -2.60
CA GLU A 127 -5.50 6.45 -1.59
C GLU A 127 -4.93 5.04 -1.64
N VAL A 128 -4.68 4.43 -0.48
CA VAL A 128 -4.17 3.06 -0.40
C VAL A 128 -5.18 2.18 0.33
N GLN A 129 -5.37 0.96 -0.18
CA GLN A 129 -6.27 -0.04 0.36
C GLN A 129 -5.56 -1.38 0.38
N GLY A 130 -5.87 -2.25 1.32
CA GLY A 130 -5.17 -3.51 1.40
C GLY A 130 -5.90 -4.60 2.15
N ILE A 131 -5.32 -5.78 2.05
CA ILE A 131 -5.76 -6.98 2.77
C ILE A 131 -4.50 -7.57 3.40
N ALA A 132 -4.61 -7.95 4.67
CA ALA A 132 -3.54 -8.65 5.38
C ALA A 132 -4.06 -9.97 5.93
N VAL A 133 -3.15 -10.92 6.09
CA VAL A 133 -3.45 -12.19 6.75
C VAL A 133 -2.47 -12.38 7.89
N LEU A 134 -2.99 -12.41 9.09
CA LEU A 134 -2.22 -12.59 10.31
C LEU A 134 -2.07 -14.08 10.62
N PRO A 135 -0.98 -14.50 11.29
CA PRO A 135 -0.87 -15.88 11.77
C PRO A 135 -2.07 -16.29 12.61
N ALA A 136 -2.38 -17.56 12.52
CA ALA A 136 -3.51 -18.14 13.24
C ALA A 136 -3.34 -18.04 14.77
#